data_f5da5ef2d1e265fbfe384e490eab2f9e
#
_entry.id   f5da5ef2d1e265fbfe384e490eab2f9e
#
_cell.length_a   1.000
_cell.length_b   1.000
_cell.length_c   1.000
_cell.angle_alpha   90.00
_cell.angle_beta   90.00
_cell.angle_gamma   90.00
#
_symmetry.space_group_name_H-M   'P 1'
#
loop_
_entity.id
_entity.type
_entity.pdbx_description
1 polymer ?
#
loop_
_entity_poly.entity_id
_entity_poly.type
_entity_poly.pdbx_seq_one_letter_code
_entity_poly.pdbx_strand_id
1 'polypeptide(L)'
;VSPQRFDAGATPTIQFVPRILSLGLGCRYQCEPTDIVEHIFSEIRRLGFYPEAVGKLATIDLKKDEPLLDELADRLGVTPLIYTADELKDVEVLSPSQKVFEVTGVWGVAESTSRYAAGLGSIVLPKQKGMVHPGNDFTFALAIERSAERRGHIEIIGAGPGDPDLISIRGRAFLEVADLILYAGSLVPKALTLCAKSGATVRSSADMNLEEQFQLMKEFYDKGLLVARLHTGDPCIYGAIQEQMAFFDEYGMSYHITPGISSFQAAAAELRSQFTIPEKTQTIILTRGEGRTAMPEREKLHLLARSQSTMCIFLSAGIVEDVQAQLLEHYPPETPVAACYHLTWPDQRI
;
A
#
# COMPACT_ATOMS: atom_id res chain seq x y z
N VAL A 1 10.75 -10.13 -8.92
CA VAL A 1 12.01 -9.83 -8.26
C VAL A 1 11.79 -9.96 -6.76
N SER A 2 12.45 -10.90 -6.10
CA SER A 2 12.27 -11.11 -4.66
C SER A 2 13.47 -11.84 -4.04
N PRO A 3 13.88 -11.52 -2.82
CA PRO A 3 14.85 -12.30 -2.07
C PRO A 3 14.22 -13.58 -1.47
N GLN A 4 12.89 -13.67 -1.49
CA GLN A 4 12.13 -14.83 -1.00
C GLN A 4 11.85 -15.82 -2.13
N ARG A 5 11.81 -17.08 -1.79
CA ARG A 5 11.40 -18.16 -2.70
C ARG A 5 9.92 -18.01 -3.05
N PHE A 6 9.62 -18.18 -4.32
CA PHE A 6 8.29 -18.13 -4.87
C PHE A 6 7.99 -19.45 -5.59
N ASP A 7 6.85 -20.06 -5.27
CA ASP A 7 6.35 -21.21 -6.00
C ASP A 7 5.40 -20.74 -7.09
N ALA A 8 5.82 -20.87 -8.35
CA ALA A 8 5.03 -20.51 -9.52
C ALA A 8 4.09 -21.63 -9.99
N GLY A 9 4.07 -22.76 -9.30
CA GLY A 9 3.36 -23.97 -9.74
C GLY A 9 3.86 -24.43 -11.13
N ALA A 10 2.91 -24.72 -12.05
CA ALA A 10 3.22 -25.17 -13.41
C ALA A 10 3.55 -24.01 -14.39
N THR A 11 3.52 -22.77 -13.95
CA THR A 11 3.74 -21.61 -14.83
C THR A 11 5.23 -21.37 -15.06
N PRO A 12 5.72 -21.35 -16.33
CA PRO A 12 7.10 -20.97 -16.61
C PRO A 12 7.42 -19.59 -16.05
N THR A 13 8.39 -19.51 -15.13
CA THR A 13 8.70 -18.28 -14.42
C THR A 13 10.20 -18.05 -14.37
N ILE A 14 10.62 -16.82 -14.65
CA ILE A 14 11.99 -16.36 -14.41
C ILE A 14 11.97 -15.52 -13.13
N GLN A 15 12.75 -15.93 -12.13
CA GLN A 15 12.89 -15.19 -10.89
C GLN A 15 14.25 -14.48 -10.86
N PHE A 16 14.21 -13.16 -10.69
CA PHE A 16 15.41 -12.38 -10.38
C PHE A 16 15.54 -12.30 -8.86
N VAL A 17 16.70 -12.71 -8.35
CA VAL A 17 17.03 -12.69 -6.93
C VAL A 17 17.97 -11.49 -6.67
N PRO A 18 17.45 -10.39 -6.11
CA PRO A 18 18.28 -9.21 -5.83
C PRO A 18 19.14 -9.45 -4.59
N ARG A 19 20.37 -8.97 -4.59
CA ARG A 19 21.31 -9.04 -3.46
C ARG A 19 21.05 -7.93 -2.44
N ILE A 20 19.94 -8.03 -1.72
CA ILE A 20 19.43 -7.01 -0.79
C ILE A 20 19.31 -7.51 0.66
N LEU A 21 19.84 -8.68 0.95
CA LEU A 21 19.89 -9.21 2.31
C LEU A 21 21.29 -9.02 2.89
N SER A 22 21.34 -8.69 4.17
CA SER A 22 22.56 -8.65 4.99
C SER A 22 22.51 -9.79 5.98
N LEU A 23 23.53 -10.67 5.94
CA LEU A 23 23.69 -11.76 6.88
C LEU A 23 24.60 -11.32 8.02
N GLY A 24 24.12 -11.40 9.25
CA GLY A 24 24.91 -11.22 10.45
C GLY A 24 25.33 -12.58 11.02
N LEU A 25 26.60 -12.71 11.37
CA LEU A 25 27.19 -13.94 11.91
C LEU A 25 27.68 -13.73 13.33
N GLY A 26 27.36 -14.66 14.21
CA GLY A 26 28.01 -14.86 15.52
C GLY A 26 28.40 -16.34 15.69
N CYS A 27 29.58 -16.59 16.20
CA CYS A 27 30.05 -17.96 16.40
C CYS A 27 30.95 -18.07 17.65
N ARG A 28 31.26 -19.29 18.07
CA ARG A 28 32.32 -19.54 19.04
C ARG A 28 33.70 -19.20 18.47
N TYR A 29 34.68 -19.04 19.35
CA TYR A 29 36.06 -18.79 18.98
C TYR A 29 36.64 -19.97 18.18
N GLN A 30 37.31 -19.68 17.07
CA GLN A 30 37.88 -20.65 16.11
C GLN A 30 36.82 -21.67 15.63
N CYS A 31 35.67 -21.17 15.24
CA CYS A 31 34.58 -22.00 14.72
C CYS A 31 34.96 -22.62 13.38
N GLU A 32 35.13 -23.95 13.38
CA GLU A 32 35.50 -24.73 12.19
C GLU A 32 34.34 -24.70 11.17
N PRO A 33 34.55 -24.28 9.91
CA PRO A 33 33.46 -24.08 8.96
C PRO A 33 32.85 -25.36 8.37
N THR A 34 33.49 -26.53 8.55
CA THR A 34 33.08 -27.81 7.96
C THR A 34 31.59 -28.08 8.19
N ASP A 35 30.84 -28.26 7.10
CA ASP A 35 29.41 -28.48 7.04
C ASP A 35 28.51 -27.32 7.55
N ILE A 36 29.07 -26.31 8.23
CA ILE A 36 28.27 -25.21 8.82
C ILE A 36 27.74 -24.29 7.72
N VAL A 37 28.54 -23.97 6.72
CA VAL A 37 28.12 -23.08 5.62
C VAL A 37 26.95 -23.69 4.86
N GLU A 38 27.02 -24.99 4.53
CA GLU A 38 25.93 -25.70 3.87
C GLU A 38 24.69 -25.77 4.76
N HIS A 39 24.87 -25.95 6.06
CA HIS A 39 23.78 -25.93 7.03
C HIS A 39 23.10 -24.54 7.04
N ILE A 40 23.85 -23.44 7.10
CA ILE A 40 23.31 -22.08 7.04
C ILE A 40 22.52 -21.88 5.75
N PHE A 41 23.07 -22.25 4.59
CA PHE A 41 22.40 -22.11 3.31
C PHE A 41 21.14 -22.97 3.20
N SER A 42 21.17 -24.20 3.73
CA SER A 42 19.99 -25.06 3.75
C SER A 42 18.88 -24.48 4.63
N GLU A 43 19.23 -23.96 5.79
CA GLU A 43 18.27 -23.30 6.70
C GLU A 43 17.69 -22.02 6.08
N ILE A 44 18.49 -21.17 5.44
CA ILE A 44 18.01 -20.00 4.71
C ILE A 44 16.99 -20.43 3.65
N ARG A 45 17.28 -21.49 2.86
CA ARG A 45 16.34 -22.03 1.86
C ARG A 45 15.08 -22.61 2.49
N ARG A 46 15.21 -23.35 3.58
CA ARG A 46 14.09 -23.94 4.31
C ARG A 46 13.13 -22.87 4.85
N LEU A 47 13.70 -21.74 5.29
CA LEU A 47 12.94 -20.59 5.82
C LEU A 47 12.42 -19.65 4.74
N GLY A 48 12.54 -20.02 3.46
CA GLY A 48 11.89 -19.36 2.35
C GLY A 48 12.70 -18.27 1.68
N PHE A 49 14.01 -18.18 1.96
CA PHE A 49 14.90 -17.20 1.33
C PHE A 49 15.89 -17.85 0.36
N TYR A 50 16.53 -17.04 -0.47
CA TYR A 50 17.63 -17.45 -1.31
C TYR A 50 18.96 -17.00 -0.67
N PRO A 51 19.95 -17.90 -0.45
CA PRO A 51 21.30 -17.50 -0.04
C PRO A 51 21.94 -16.52 -1.03
N GLU A 52 21.60 -16.66 -2.31
CA GLU A 52 22.03 -15.79 -3.41
C GLU A 52 21.52 -14.34 -3.28
N ALA A 53 20.50 -14.10 -2.44
CA ALA A 53 20.02 -12.77 -2.11
C ALA A 53 20.90 -12.04 -1.08
N VAL A 54 21.84 -12.74 -0.44
CA VAL A 54 22.77 -12.14 0.51
C VAL A 54 23.81 -11.32 -0.24
N GLY A 55 23.77 -10.01 -0.05
CA GLY A 55 24.69 -9.04 -0.63
C GLY A 55 25.76 -8.55 0.34
N LYS A 56 25.56 -8.74 1.64
CA LYS A 56 26.48 -8.34 2.71
C LYS A 56 26.57 -9.41 3.76
N LEU A 57 27.81 -9.61 4.27
CA LEU A 57 28.12 -10.46 5.43
C LEU A 57 28.73 -9.58 6.50
N ALA A 58 28.25 -9.68 7.73
CA ALA A 58 28.71 -8.80 8.82
C ALA A 58 28.90 -9.57 10.13
N THR A 59 29.90 -9.12 10.90
CA THR A 59 30.15 -9.60 12.26
C THR A 59 30.73 -8.49 13.14
N ILE A 60 30.94 -8.78 14.43
CA ILE A 60 31.62 -7.89 15.37
C ILE A 60 33.15 -8.08 15.28
N ASP A 61 33.93 -7.06 15.60
CA ASP A 61 35.40 -7.03 15.55
C ASP A 61 36.07 -8.17 16.33
N LEU A 62 35.45 -8.59 17.44
CA LEU A 62 35.89 -9.78 18.21
C LEU A 62 35.85 -11.08 17.40
N LYS A 63 35.20 -11.11 16.25
CA LYS A 63 34.98 -12.28 15.40
C LYS A 63 35.55 -12.12 13.98
N LYS A 64 36.38 -11.13 13.76
CA LYS A 64 36.93 -10.79 12.44
C LYS A 64 37.85 -11.86 11.85
N ASP A 65 38.54 -12.63 12.70
CA ASP A 65 39.55 -13.64 12.30
C ASP A 65 38.98 -15.07 12.45
N GLU A 66 37.66 -15.25 12.34
CA GLU A 66 37.02 -16.58 12.50
C GLU A 66 37.01 -17.33 11.15
N PRO A 67 37.48 -18.59 11.10
CA PRO A 67 37.50 -19.38 9.86
C PRO A 67 36.12 -19.51 9.19
N LEU A 68 35.06 -19.57 9.96
CA LEU A 68 33.67 -19.63 9.46
C LEU A 68 33.28 -18.35 8.71
N LEU A 69 33.79 -17.19 9.14
CA LEU A 69 33.52 -15.91 8.47
C LEU A 69 34.15 -15.88 7.08
N ASP A 70 35.41 -16.32 6.97
CA ASP A 70 36.15 -16.33 5.70
C ASP A 70 35.50 -17.30 4.70
N GLU A 71 35.16 -18.53 5.12
CA GLU A 71 34.49 -19.51 4.25
C GLU A 71 33.11 -19.03 3.78
N LEU A 72 32.33 -18.39 4.65
CA LEU A 72 31.05 -17.79 4.26
C LEU A 72 31.24 -16.63 3.26
N ALA A 73 32.24 -15.80 3.47
CA ALA A 73 32.58 -14.68 2.59
C ALA A 73 32.92 -15.17 1.18
N ASP A 74 33.76 -16.18 1.10
CA ASP A 74 34.18 -16.81 -0.17
C ASP A 74 32.98 -17.41 -0.91
N ARG A 75 32.14 -18.17 -0.20
CA ARG A 75 30.94 -18.83 -0.77
C ARG A 75 29.86 -17.85 -1.22
N LEU A 76 29.72 -16.72 -0.54
CA LEU A 76 28.80 -15.64 -0.91
C LEU A 76 29.38 -14.67 -1.95
N GLY A 77 30.70 -14.68 -2.15
CA GLY A 77 31.41 -13.73 -3.02
C GLY A 77 31.26 -12.29 -2.49
N VAL A 78 31.50 -12.07 -1.19
CA VAL A 78 31.40 -10.78 -0.51
C VAL A 78 32.61 -10.54 0.39
N THR A 79 32.92 -9.26 0.66
CA THR A 79 33.88 -8.89 1.69
C THR A 79 33.16 -8.72 3.03
N PRO A 80 33.62 -9.35 4.11
CA PRO A 80 33.01 -9.18 5.41
C PRO A 80 33.07 -7.75 5.93
N LEU A 81 31.96 -7.29 6.50
CA LEU A 81 31.86 -6.01 7.19
C LEU A 81 32.07 -6.24 8.69
N ILE A 82 33.02 -5.53 9.27
CA ILE A 82 33.42 -5.69 10.67
C ILE A 82 33.01 -4.43 11.42
N TYR A 83 32.23 -4.60 12.48
CA TYR A 83 31.72 -3.50 13.30
C TYR A 83 32.21 -3.63 14.75
N THR A 84 32.41 -2.50 15.38
CA THR A 84 32.75 -2.41 16.81
C THR A 84 31.50 -2.51 17.69
N ALA A 85 31.68 -2.86 18.97
CA ALA A 85 30.60 -2.84 19.94
C ALA A 85 29.95 -1.46 20.08
N ASP A 86 30.75 -0.37 19.99
CA ASP A 86 30.26 1.01 20.06
C ASP A 86 29.34 1.38 18.89
N GLU A 87 29.61 0.91 17.68
CA GLU A 87 28.74 1.12 16.51
C GLU A 87 27.41 0.36 16.62
N LEU A 88 27.41 -0.75 17.35
CA LEU A 88 26.27 -1.65 17.45
C LEU A 88 25.41 -1.48 18.71
N LYS A 89 25.88 -0.71 19.72
CA LYS A 89 25.27 -0.62 21.06
C LYS A 89 23.80 -0.18 21.05
N ASP A 90 23.43 0.71 20.11
CA ASP A 90 22.09 1.28 20.00
C ASP A 90 21.21 0.54 18.98
N VAL A 91 21.70 -0.54 18.39
CA VAL A 91 20.94 -1.34 17.43
C VAL A 91 19.98 -2.27 18.17
N GLU A 92 18.68 -2.04 17.98
CA GLU A 92 17.65 -2.92 18.55
C GLU A 92 17.75 -4.32 17.96
N VAL A 93 17.60 -5.33 18.81
CA VAL A 93 17.57 -6.74 18.46
C VAL A 93 16.26 -7.39 18.93
N LEU A 94 15.78 -8.38 18.19
CA LEU A 94 14.55 -9.11 18.54
C LEU A 94 14.77 -10.17 19.62
N SER A 95 16.00 -10.70 19.71
CA SER A 95 16.36 -11.81 20.59
C SER A 95 17.55 -11.44 21.47
N PRO A 96 17.41 -10.52 22.45
CA PRO A 96 18.50 -10.10 23.30
C PRO A 96 19.04 -11.24 24.18
N SER A 97 20.33 -11.21 24.48
CA SER A 97 21.00 -12.22 25.32
C SER A 97 21.97 -11.56 26.28
N GLN A 98 21.70 -11.69 27.57
CA GLN A 98 22.55 -11.19 28.65
C GLN A 98 23.96 -11.77 28.56
N LYS A 99 24.10 -13.06 28.30
CA LYS A 99 25.40 -13.74 28.17
C LYS A 99 26.25 -13.19 27.01
N VAL A 100 25.58 -12.81 25.90
CA VAL A 100 26.26 -12.20 24.76
C VAL A 100 26.70 -10.80 25.12
N PHE A 101 25.85 -10.03 25.79
CA PHE A 101 26.15 -8.68 26.23
C PHE A 101 27.38 -8.63 27.16
N GLU A 102 27.46 -9.52 28.12
CA GLU A 102 28.59 -9.59 29.04
C GLU A 102 29.94 -9.85 28.36
N VAL A 103 29.93 -10.54 27.23
CA VAL A 103 31.16 -10.88 26.48
C VAL A 103 31.49 -9.89 25.39
N THR A 104 30.47 -9.34 24.70
CA THR A 104 30.65 -8.58 23.46
C THR A 104 30.25 -7.13 23.56
N GLY A 105 29.56 -6.73 24.62
CA GLY A 105 29.00 -5.38 24.78
C GLY A 105 27.76 -5.10 23.93
N VAL A 106 27.25 -6.09 23.18
CA VAL A 106 26.03 -5.99 22.36
C VAL A 106 25.01 -7.07 22.71
N TRP A 107 23.70 -6.76 22.60
CA TRP A 107 22.62 -7.66 23.00
C TRP A 107 22.45 -8.88 22.07
N GLY A 108 23.04 -8.85 20.88
CA GLY A 108 22.97 -9.97 19.93
C GLY A 108 23.78 -9.73 18.67
N VAL A 109 24.93 -10.41 18.54
CA VAL A 109 25.85 -10.18 17.42
C VAL A 109 25.19 -10.35 16.05
N ALA A 110 24.54 -11.49 15.80
CA ALA A 110 23.97 -11.81 14.49
C ALA A 110 22.89 -10.78 14.06
N GLU A 111 21.96 -10.41 14.96
CA GLU A 111 20.89 -9.48 14.65
C GLU A 111 21.39 -8.03 14.54
N SER A 112 22.26 -7.59 15.47
CA SER A 112 22.76 -6.22 15.42
C SER A 112 23.63 -5.97 14.20
N THR A 113 24.53 -6.92 13.84
CA THR A 113 25.40 -6.76 12.67
C THR A 113 24.64 -6.85 11.35
N SER A 114 23.66 -7.78 11.23
CA SER A 114 22.83 -7.85 10.01
C SER A 114 22.05 -6.57 9.79
N ARG A 115 21.41 -6.05 10.85
CA ARG A 115 20.59 -4.84 10.80
C ARG A 115 21.41 -3.59 10.52
N TYR A 116 22.57 -3.45 11.17
CA TYR A 116 23.46 -2.32 10.96
C TYR A 116 24.04 -2.30 9.53
N ALA A 117 24.48 -3.46 9.03
CA ALA A 117 24.95 -3.62 7.65
C ALA A 117 23.85 -3.33 6.62
N ALA A 118 22.60 -3.59 6.96
CA ALA A 118 21.43 -3.27 6.14
C ALA A 118 20.99 -1.80 6.21
N GLY A 119 21.79 -0.91 6.81
CA GLY A 119 21.43 0.49 7.02
C GLY A 119 20.27 0.68 8.00
N LEU A 120 20.20 -0.14 9.05
CA LEU A 120 19.12 -0.25 10.03
C LEU A 120 17.78 -0.70 9.41
N GLY A 121 17.85 -1.55 8.39
CA GLY A 121 16.67 -2.19 7.82
C GLY A 121 16.06 -3.25 8.73
N SER A 122 14.90 -3.75 8.36
CA SER A 122 14.14 -4.71 9.17
C SER A 122 14.79 -6.10 9.17
N ILE A 123 14.75 -6.76 10.33
CA ILE A 123 15.12 -8.17 10.45
C ILE A 123 14.02 -9.01 9.78
N VAL A 124 14.36 -9.69 8.69
CA VAL A 124 13.45 -10.58 7.95
C VAL A 124 13.59 -12.04 8.39
N LEU A 125 14.71 -12.41 8.96
CA LEU A 125 14.95 -13.71 9.61
C LEU A 125 15.60 -13.43 10.96
N PRO A 126 14.87 -13.63 12.08
CA PRO A 126 15.42 -13.51 13.42
C PRO A 126 16.56 -14.50 13.65
N LYS A 127 17.32 -14.25 14.69
CA LYS A 127 18.47 -15.09 15.07
C LYS A 127 18.14 -16.58 15.06
N GLN A 128 18.82 -17.29 14.20
CA GLN A 128 18.87 -18.76 14.18
C GLN A 128 20.11 -19.22 14.94
N LYS A 129 19.98 -20.34 15.64
CA LYS A 129 21.10 -20.99 16.34
C LYS A 129 21.35 -22.34 15.69
N GLY A 130 22.60 -22.66 15.48
CA GLY A 130 23.01 -23.96 14.97
C GLY A 130 24.23 -24.52 15.72
N MET A 131 24.35 -25.82 15.66
CA MET A 131 25.53 -26.59 16.14
C MET A 131 25.61 -27.83 15.28
N VAL A 132 26.54 -27.87 14.34
CA VAL A 132 26.76 -29.05 13.49
C VAL A 132 27.65 -30.07 14.20
N HIS A 133 28.70 -29.58 14.86
CA HIS A 133 29.62 -30.39 15.65
C HIS A 133 29.68 -29.91 17.11
N PRO A 134 29.92 -30.81 18.10
CA PRO A 134 30.03 -30.38 19.47
C PRO A 134 31.09 -29.28 19.67
N GLY A 135 30.67 -28.16 20.25
CA GLY A 135 31.56 -27.03 20.49
C GLY A 135 31.58 -25.97 19.39
N ASN A 136 31.01 -26.24 18.22
CA ASN A 136 30.93 -25.31 17.07
C ASN A 136 29.56 -24.58 17.00
N ASP A 137 29.19 -23.92 18.11
CA ASP A 137 27.94 -23.14 18.13
C ASP A 137 28.07 -21.88 17.26
N PHE A 138 27.07 -21.64 16.46
CA PHE A 138 26.97 -20.41 15.65
C PHE A 138 25.55 -19.86 15.70
N THR A 139 25.44 -18.59 15.31
CA THR A 139 24.17 -17.90 15.14
C THR A 139 24.21 -17.07 13.87
N PHE A 140 23.10 -16.98 13.17
CA PHE A 140 22.96 -16.06 12.04
C PHE A 140 21.58 -15.41 12.03
N ALA A 141 21.48 -14.26 11.38
CA ALA A 141 20.24 -13.51 11.16
C ALA A 141 20.29 -12.84 9.79
N LEU A 142 19.13 -12.55 9.20
CA LEU A 142 19.04 -11.78 7.97
C LEU A 142 18.25 -10.50 8.21
N ALA A 143 18.79 -9.38 7.70
CA ALA A 143 18.08 -8.12 7.60
C ALA A 143 17.98 -7.71 6.10
N ILE A 144 16.90 -7.04 5.74
CA ILE A 144 16.74 -6.47 4.40
C ILE A 144 17.34 -5.07 4.35
N GLU A 145 18.03 -4.71 3.27
CA GLU A 145 18.50 -3.34 3.04
C GLU A 145 17.36 -2.34 3.22
N ARG A 146 17.57 -1.31 4.05
CA ARG A 146 16.56 -0.28 4.30
C ARG A 146 16.04 0.39 3.02
N SER A 147 16.91 0.56 2.04
CA SER A 147 16.56 1.10 0.72
C SER A 147 15.69 0.17 -0.12
N ALA A 148 15.67 -1.13 0.21
CA ALA A 148 14.88 -2.15 -0.45
C ALA A 148 13.61 -2.52 0.32
N GLU A 149 13.41 -1.96 1.51
CA GLU A 149 12.19 -2.17 2.29
C GLU A 149 10.99 -1.62 1.53
N ARG A 150 10.03 -2.48 1.30
CA ARG A 150 8.73 -2.04 0.81
C ARG A 150 7.89 -1.65 2.04
N ARG A 151 7.43 -0.41 2.02
CA ARG A 151 6.42 0.06 2.96
C ARG A 151 5.08 -0.02 2.27
N GLY A 152 4.09 -0.57 2.96
CA GLY A 152 2.72 -0.55 2.47
C GLY A 152 2.26 0.88 2.22
N HIS A 153 1.44 1.05 1.19
CA HIS A 153 0.81 2.31 0.88
C HIS A 153 -0.58 2.09 0.27
N ILE A 154 -1.52 2.93 0.66
CA ILE A 154 -2.87 2.93 0.09
C ILE A 154 -3.07 4.23 -0.69
N GLU A 155 -3.28 4.12 -1.98
CA GLU A 155 -3.68 5.25 -2.80
C GLU A 155 -5.19 5.19 -3.06
N ILE A 156 -5.93 6.17 -2.56
CA ILE A 156 -7.36 6.34 -2.82
C ILE A 156 -7.49 7.15 -4.11
N ILE A 157 -8.04 6.56 -5.16
CA ILE A 157 -8.00 7.13 -6.51
C ILE A 157 -9.40 7.44 -7.00
N GLY A 158 -9.60 8.64 -7.52
CA GLY A 158 -10.79 8.99 -8.29
C GLY A 158 -10.73 8.41 -9.70
N ALA A 159 -11.71 7.57 -10.03
CA ALA A 159 -11.82 6.90 -11.34
C ALA A 159 -12.31 7.82 -12.46
N GLY A 160 -12.78 9.02 -12.13
CA GLY A 160 -13.51 9.85 -13.08
C GLY A 160 -14.96 9.42 -13.27
N PRO A 161 -15.68 10.08 -14.19
CA PRO A 161 -17.13 9.92 -14.35
C PRO A 161 -17.55 8.65 -15.11
N GLY A 162 -16.63 8.03 -15.86
CA GLY A 162 -16.95 6.83 -16.65
C GLY A 162 -15.92 6.51 -17.73
N ASP A 163 -15.61 7.47 -18.61
CA ASP A 163 -14.60 7.30 -19.63
C ASP A 163 -13.22 7.04 -19.00
N PRO A 164 -12.55 5.92 -19.33
CA PRO A 164 -11.22 5.61 -18.81
C PRO A 164 -10.16 6.67 -19.11
N ASP A 165 -10.32 7.48 -20.14
CA ASP A 165 -9.38 8.55 -20.47
C ASP A 165 -9.54 9.79 -19.57
N LEU A 166 -10.60 9.84 -18.78
CA LEU A 166 -10.86 10.91 -17.82
C LEU A 166 -10.29 10.63 -16.41
N ILE A 167 -9.52 9.58 -16.25
CA ILE A 167 -8.73 9.36 -15.03
C ILE A 167 -7.52 10.31 -15.03
N SER A 168 -7.10 10.76 -13.85
CA SER A 168 -5.86 11.54 -13.76
C SER A 168 -4.65 10.68 -14.15
N ILE A 169 -3.62 11.31 -14.74
CA ILE A 169 -2.36 10.63 -15.09
C ILE A 169 -1.74 9.95 -13.85
N ARG A 170 -1.80 10.61 -12.69
CA ARG A 170 -1.33 10.03 -11.42
C ARG A 170 -2.13 8.78 -11.04
N GLY A 171 -3.45 8.84 -11.10
CA GLY A 171 -4.31 7.71 -10.79
C GLY A 171 -4.01 6.52 -11.70
N ARG A 172 -3.85 6.76 -13.00
CA ARG A 172 -3.47 5.75 -13.98
C ARG A 172 -2.13 5.10 -13.64
N ALA A 173 -1.12 5.91 -13.33
CA ALA A 173 0.21 5.41 -12.98
C ALA A 173 0.19 4.52 -11.72
N PHE A 174 -0.63 4.85 -10.72
CA PHE A 174 -0.80 3.98 -9.56
C PHE A 174 -1.50 2.65 -9.91
N LEU A 175 -2.53 2.67 -10.76
CA LEU A 175 -3.19 1.43 -11.20
C LEU A 175 -2.23 0.48 -11.92
N GLU A 176 -1.32 1.01 -12.74
CA GLU A 176 -0.33 0.23 -13.50
C GLU A 176 0.71 -0.48 -12.64
N VAL A 177 0.97 0.03 -11.42
CA VAL A 177 1.98 -0.54 -10.50
C VAL A 177 1.40 -1.14 -9.23
N ALA A 178 0.09 -1.04 -8.99
CA ALA A 178 -0.56 -1.57 -7.80
C ALA A 178 -0.45 -3.09 -7.69
N ASP A 179 -0.34 -3.58 -6.46
CA ASP A 179 -0.39 -5.01 -6.13
C ASP A 179 -1.83 -5.48 -5.87
N LEU A 180 -2.67 -4.59 -5.33
CA LEU A 180 -4.12 -4.76 -5.20
C LEU A 180 -4.82 -3.55 -5.83
N ILE A 181 -5.79 -3.81 -6.72
CA ILE A 181 -6.78 -2.83 -7.16
C ILE A 181 -8.14 -3.24 -6.59
N LEU A 182 -8.64 -2.47 -5.63
CA LEU A 182 -9.97 -2.66 -5.04
C LEU A 182 -10.88 -1.54 -5.55
N TYR A 183 -11.83 -1.86 -6.44
CA TYR A 183 -12.68 -0.87 -7.11
C TYR A 183 -14.15 -0.93 -6.66
N ALA A 184 -14.83 0.22 -6.71
CA ALA A 184 -16.19 0.43 -6.21
C ALA A 184 -17.28 -0.15 -7.15
N GLY A 185 -17.27 -1.45 -7.33
CA GLY A 185 -18.36 -2.21 -7.99
C GLY A 185 -18.74 -1.71 -9.38
N SER A 186 -20.04 -1.63 -9.65
CA SER A 186 -20.60 -1.26 -10.95
C SER A 186 -20.46 0.21 -11.34
N LEU A 187 -20.03 1.07 -10.41
CA LEU A 187 -19.87 2.50 -10.66
C LEU A 187 -18.49 2.87 -11.22
N VAL A 188 -17.59 1.90 -11.35
CA VAL A 188 -16.25 2.09 -11.92
C VAL A 188 -16.12 1.19 -13.14
N PRO A 189 -15.79 1.72 -14.32
CA PRO A 189 -15.61 0.92 -15.52
C PRO A 189 -14.50 -0.12 -15.37
N LYS A 190 -14.79 -1.36 -15.63
CA LYS A 190 -13.81 -2.45 -15.59
C LYS A 190 -12.60 -2.19 -16.51
N ALA A 191 -12.80 -1.41 -17.58
CA ALA A 191 -11.74 -1.01 -18.51
C ALA A 191 -10.56 -0.30 -17.80
N LEU A 192 -10.81 0.44 -16.73
CA LEU A 192 -9.76 1.06 -15.91
C LEU A 192 -8.83 0.06 -15.24
N THR A 193 -9.30 -1.15 -14.97
CA THR A 193 -8.50 -2.19 -14.31
C THR A 193 -7.64 -3.02 -15.28
N LEU A 194 -7.83 -2.84 -16.59
CA LEU A 194 -7.09 -3.59 -17.61
C LEU A 194 -5.61 -3.21 -17.72
N CYS A 195 -5.24 -2.05 -17.18
CA CYS A 195 -3.86 -1.60 -17.10
C CYS A 195 -3.07 -2.23 -15.94
N ALA A 196 -3.72 -3.06 -15.10
CA ALA A 196 -3.07 -3.69 -13.97
C ALA A 196 -1.85 -4.52 -14.40
N LYS A 197 -0.76 -4.42 -13.65
CA LYS A 197 0.44 -5.25 -13.91
C LYS A 197 0.14 -6.74 -13.78
N SER A 198 0.95 -7.57 -14.44
CA SER A 198 0.90 -9.02 -14.25
C SER A 198 1.08 -9.40 -12.78
N GLY A 199 0.23 -10.26 -12.25
CA GLY A 199 0.24 -10.71 -10.86
C GLY A 199 -0.46 -9.77 -9.87
N ALA A 200 -1.01 -8.64 -10.31
CA ALA A 200 -1.86 -7.81 -9.46
C ALA A 200 -3.18 -8.51 -9.14
N THR A 201 -3.66 -8.35 -7.92
CA THR A 201 -5.01 -8.76 -7.52
C THR A 201 -5.99 -7.65 -7.87
N VAL A 202 -7.03 -7.97 -8.64
CA VAL A 202 -8.11 -7.02 -8.99
C VAL A 202 -9.42 -7.53 -8.41
N ARG A 203 -10.06 -6.77 -7.52
CA ARG A 203 -11.28 -7.15 -6.81
C ARG A 203 -12.32 -6.03 -6.84
N SER A 204 -13.58 -6.42 -7.09
CA SER A 204 -14.73 -5.54 -6.85
C SER A 204 -15.07 -5.54 -5.36
N SER A 205 -15.47 -4.39 -4.83
CA SER A 205 -15.99 -4.26 -3.47
C SER A 205 -17.52 -4.24 -3.39
N ALA A 206 -18.22 -4.57 -4.48
CA ALA A 206 -19.69 -4.48 -4.54
C ALA A 206 -20.41 -5.40 -3.55
N ASP A 207 -19.83 -6.55 -3.28
CA ASP A 207 -20.32 -7.61 -2.40
C ASP A 207 -19.60 -7.67 -1.04
N MET A 208 -18.77 -6.66 -0.74
CA MET A 208 -17.97 -6.59 0.48
C MET A 208 -18.53 -5.51 1.42
N ASN A 209 -18.65 -5.82 2.69
CA ASN A 209 -18.87 -4.81 3.73
C ASN A 209 -17.58 -4.00 4.00
N LEU A 210 -17.70 -2.96 4.82
CA LEU A 210 -16.57 -2.05 5.09
C LEU A 210 -15.40 -2.77 5.78
N GLU A 211 -15.69 -3.64 6.73
CA GLU A 211 -14.67 -4.40 7.45
C GLU A 211 -13.91 -5.37 6.54
N GLU A 212 -14.62 -6.08 5.67
CA GLU A 212 -14.00 -6.98 4.68
C GLU A 212 -13.09 -6.23 3.70
N GLN A 213 -13.51 -5.02 3.27
CA GLN A 213 -12.68 -4.15 2.43
C GLN A 213 -11.40 -3.73 3.16
N PHE A 214 -11.54 -3.32 4.43
CA PHE A 214 -10.41 -2.92 5.25
C PHE A 214 -9.43 -4.08 5.46
N GLN A 215 -9.92 -5.24 5.86
CA GLN A 215 -9.08 -6.42 6.09
C GLN A 215 -8.30 -6.83 4.83
N LEU A 216 -8.94 -6.79 3.66
CA LEU A 216 -8.25 -7.07 2.40
C LEU A 216 -7.15 -6.05 2.12
N MET A 217 -7.42 -4.76 2.27
CA MET A 217 -6.42 -3.71 2.07
C MET A 217 -5.27 -3.82 3.07
N LYS A 218 -5.60 -4.11 4.35
CA LYS A 218 -4.62 -4.31 5.42
C LYS A 218 -3.69 -5.50 5.14
N GLU A 219 -4.22 -6.62 4.65
CA GLU A 219 -3.42 -7.79 4.30
C GLU A 219 -2.31 -7.45 3.28
N PHE A 220 -2.63 -6.66 2.26
CA PHE A 220 -1.64 -6.22 1.27
C PHE A 220 -0.69 -5.16 1.85
N TYR A 221 -1.22 -4.22 2.62
CA TYR A 221 -0.41 -3.18 3.26
C TYR A 221 0.65 -3.77 4.20
N ASP A 222 0.30 -4.72 5.06
CA ASP A 222 1.21 -5.35 6.02
C ASP A 222 2.34 -6.13 5.33
N LYS A 223 2.11 -6.58 4.10
CA LYS A 223 3.14 -7.18 3.24
C LYS A 223 4.04 -6.14 2.53
N GLY A 224 3.89 -4.86 2.83
CA GLY A 224 4.64 -3.78 2.19
C GLY A 224 4.22 -3.53 0.74
N LEU A 225 2.98 -3.85 0.37
CA LEU A 225 2.47 -3.78 -0.99
C LEU A 225 1.66 -2.50 -1.23
N LEU A 226 1.53 -2.12 -2.50
CA LEU A 226 0.74 -0.96 -2.93
C LEU A 226 -0.70 -1.36 -3.19
N VAL A 227 -1.62 -0.69 -2.49
CA VAL A 227 -3.06 -0.83 -2.67
C VAL A 227 -3.61 0.39 -3.41
N ALA A 228 -4.27 0.18 -4.53
CA ALA A 228 -5.08 1.19 -5.23
C ALA A 228 -6.55 0.99 -4.88
N ARG A 229 -7.12 1.90 -4.09
CA ARG A 229 -8.55 1.94 -3.78
C ARG A 229 -9.26 2.88 -4.75
N LEU A 230 -9.95 2.32 -5.74
CA LEU A 230 -10.54 3.07 -6.86
C LEU A 230 -12.01 3.36 -6.60
N HIS A 231 -12.34 4.65 -6.51
CA HIS A 231 -13.69 5.18 -6.30
C HIS A 231 -14.23 5.86 -7.56
N THR A 232 -15.54 5.86 -7.76
CA THR A 232 -16.18 6.58 -8.85
C THR A 232 -16.03 8.10 -8.68
N GLY A 233 -15.91 8.84 -9.75
CA GLY A 233 -15.81 10.29 -9.75
C GLY A 233 -14.59 10.80 -8.99
N ASP A 234 -14.85 11.63 -7.99
CA ASP A 234 -13.88 12.10 -7.01
C ASP A 234 -14.15 11.45 -5.64
N PRO A 235 -13.15 10.87 -4.95
CA PRO A 235 -13.36 10.18 -3.67
C PRO A 235 -13.91 11.07 -2.56
N CYS A 236 -13.58 12.38 -2.60
CA CYS A 236 -14.00 13.33 -1.57
C CYS A 236 -15.44 13.83 -1.75
N ILE A 237 -16.10 13.48 -2.88
CA ILE A 237 -17.49 13.88 -3.18
C ILE A 237 -18.38 12.64 -3.16
N TYR A 238 -19.07 12.42 -2.04
CA TYR A 238 -19.96 11.27 -1.79
C TYR A 238 -19.28 9.88 -1.94
N GLY A 239 -17.95 9.83 -1.82
CA GLY A 239 -17.17 8.58 -1.97
C GLY A 239 -17.17 7.68 -0.74
N ALA A 240 -17.77 8.09 0.41
CA ALA A 240 -17.79 7.34 1.67
C ALA A 240 -16.39 6.85 2.11
N ILE A 241 -15.37 7.73 1.97
CA ILE A 241 -13.98 7.38 2.32
C ILE A 241 -13.61 7.73 3.76
N GLN A 242 -14.44 8.51 4.47
CA GLN A 242 -14.12 8.98 5.82
C GLN A 242 -13.92 7.83 6.81
N GLU A 243 -14.78 6.82 6.74
CA GLU A 243 -14.68 5.64 7.60
C GLU A 243 -13.45 4.79 7.25
N GLN A 244 -13.11 4.69 5.96
CA GLN A 244 -11.89 3.99 5.53
C GLN A 244 -10.63 4.71 6.03
N MET A 245 -10.58 6.04 5.91
CA MET A 245 -9.47 6.85 6.43
C MET A 245 -9.34 6.72 7.95
N ALA A 246 -10.45 6.67 8.68
CA ALA A 246 -10.42 6.46 10.13
C ALA A 246 -9.74 5.12 10.51
N PHE A 247 -10.01 4.05 9.77
CA PHE A 247 -9.29 2.79 9.95
C PHE A 247 -7.80 2.91 9.65
N PHE A 248 -7.45 3.62 8.56
CA PHE A 248 -6.03 3.79 8.21
C PHE A 248 -5.29 4.59 9.27
N ASP A 249 -5.91 5.64 9.81
CA ASP A 249 -5.34 6.47 10.88
C ASP A 249 -5.19 5.66 12.18
N GLU A 250 -6.19 4.87 12.57
CA GLU A 250 -6.17 4.00 13.75
C GLU A 250 -5.00 3.01 13.72
N TYR A 251 -4.71 2.44 12.55
CA TYR A 251 -3.62 1.47 12.36
C TYR A 251 -2.30 2.10 11.90
N GLY A 252 -2.22 3.43 11.83
CA GLY A 252 -1.00 4.14 11.42
C GLY A 252 -0.56 3.82 9.99
N MET A 253 -1.52 3.53 9.11
CA MET A 253 -1.25 3.16 7.73
C MET A 253 -0.98 4.40 6.88
N SER A 254 0.02 4.32 6.00
CA SER A 254 0.30 5.38 5.03
C SER A 254 -0.72 5.37 3.91
N TYR A 255 -1.41 6.49 3.70
CA TYR A 255 -2.32 6.65 2.58
C TYR A 255 -2.28 8.06 1.98
N HIS A 256 -2.79 8.20 0.75
CA HIS A 256 -2.95 9.46 0.06
C HIS A 256 -4.20 9.41 -0.84
N ILE A 257 -4.74 10.59 -1.20
CA ILE A 257 -5.89 10.72 -2.10
C ILE A 257 -5.42 11.36 -3.40
N THR A 258 -5.59 10.65 -4.51
CA THR A 258 -5.50 11.21 -5.85
C THR A 258 -6.89 11.61 -6.31
N PRO A 259 -7.18 12.91 -6.48
CA PRO A 259 -8.50 13.39 -6.90
C PRO A 259 -8.88 12.91 -8.29
N GLY A 260 -10.18 12.88 -8.55
CA GLY A 260 -10.76 12.53 -9.84
C GLY A 260 -11.74 13.58 -10.35
N ILE A 261 -12.21 13.40 -11.57
CA ILE A 261 -13.26 14.24 -12.17
C ILE A 261 -14.62 13.74 -11.69
N SER A 262 -15.33 14.56 -10.94
CA SER A 262 -16.68 14.23 -10.48
C SER A 262 -17.72 14.34 -11.57
N SER A 263 -18.83 13.62 -11.42
CA SER A 263 -19.93 13.59 -12.40
C SER A 263 -20.55 14.96 -12.66
N PHE A 264 -20.57 15.89 -11.70
CA PHE A 264 -21.09 17.23 -11.96
C PHE A 264 -20.24 18.01 -12.97
N GLN A 265 -18.92 17.83 -12.95
CA GLN A 265 -18.02 18.46 -13.94
C GLN A 265 -18.23 17.85 -15.33
N ALA A 266 -18.41 16.53 -15.41
CA ALA A 266 -18.76 15.86 -16.65
C ALA A 266 -20.13 16.34 -17.17
N ALA A 267 -21.11 16.57 -16.29
CA ALA A 267 -22.42 17.13 -16.68
C ALA A 267 -22.28 18.51 -17.34
N ALA A 268 -21.49 19.40 -16.75
CA ALA A 268 -21.27 20.72 -17.33
C ALA A 268 -20.62 20.65 -18.72
N ALA A 269 -19.65 19.75 -18.89
CA ALA A 269 -18.96 19.54 -20.16
C ALA A 269 -19.91 19.02 -21.24
N GLU A 270 -20.72 17.99 -20.93
CA GLU A 270 -21.70 17.42 -21.85
C GLU A 270 -22.80 18.41 -22.23
N LEU A 271 -23.25 19.22 -21.27
CA LEU A 271 -24.25 20.28 -21.48
C LEU A 271 -23.65 21.52 -22.15
N ARG A 272 -22.32 21.55 -22.34
CA ARG A 272 -21.61 22.78 -22.85
C ARG A 272 -21.98 24.01 -22.04
N SER A 273 -22.07 23.87 -20.72
CA SER A 273 -22.52 24.91 -19.80
C SER A 273 -21.45 25.20 -18.75
N GLN A 274 -21.45 26.43 -18.27
CA GLN A 274 -20.65 26.89 -17.17
C GLN A 274 -21.53 27.07 -15.93
N PHE A 275 -21.07 26.60 -14.77
CA PHE A 275 -21.83 26.72 -13.52
C PHE A 275 -21.96 28.14 -13.00
N THR A 276 -20.95 28.98 -13.26
CA THR A 276 -20.90 30.36 -12.80
C THR A 276 -21.06 31.31 -13.98
N ILE A 277 -22.09 32.17 -13.94
CA ILE A 277 -22.40 33.15 -14.99
C ILE A 277 -22.38 34.53 -14.34
N PRO A 278 -21.54 35.49 -14.84
CA PRO A 278 -21.51 36.86 -14.33
C PRO A 278 -22.90 37.45 -14.23
N GLU A 279 -23.18 38.18 -13.16
CA GLU A 279 -24.44 38.84 -12.85
C GLU A 279 -25.67 37.95 -12.69
N LYS A 280 -25.55 36.62 -12.91
CA LYS A 280 -26.65 35.67 -12.74
C LYS A 280 -26.44 34.74 -11.57
N THR A 281 -25.32 33.97 -11.55
CA THR A 281 -25.00 33.04 -10.49
C THR A 281 -23.52 32.90 -10.35
N GLN A 282 -23.01 32.95 -9.10
CA GLN A 282 -21.58 32.86 -8.80
C GLN A 282 -21.29 31.69 -7.81
N THR A 283 -22.33 31.02 -7.31
CA THR A 283 -22.24 29.98 -6.32
C THR A 283 -22.69 28.65 -6.91
N ILE A 284 -21.96 27.59 -6.56
CA ILE A 284 -22.30 26.20 -6.91
C ILE A 284 -22.58 25.47 -5.61
N ILE A 285 -23.76 24.89 -5.49
CA ILE A 285 -24.15 24.04 -4.36
C ILE A 285 -24.06 22.58 -4.82
N LEU A 286 -23.18 21.81 -4.18
CA LEU A 286 -23.12 20.37 -4.33
C LEU A 286 -23.89 19.73 -3.15
N THR A 287 -24.99 19.06 -3.45
CA THR A 287 -25.88 18.51 -2.43
C THR A 287 -26.55 17.22 -2.92
N ARG A 288 -27.42 16.65 -2.10
CA ARG A 288 -28.29 15.53 -2.45
C ARG A 288 -29.69 15.75 -1.85
N GLY A 289 -30.69 15.05 -2.34
CA GLY A 289 -31.99 14.97 -1.68
C GLY A 289 -31.94 14.03 -0.47
N GLU A 290 -32.95 14.15 0.39
CA GLU A 290 -33.15 13.28 1.54
C GLU A 290 -33.74 11.94 1.08
N GLY A 291 -32.87 10.94 0.88
CA GLY A 291 -33.28 9.59 0.51
C GLY A 291 -33.26 8.66 1.75
N ARG A 292 -32.55 7.53 1.64
CA ARG A 292 -32.40 6.58 2.76
C ARG A 292 -31.59 7.15 3.92
N THR A 293 -30.72 8.10 3.65
CA THR A 293 -29.89 8.78 4.65
C THR A 293 -30.46 10.16 4.88
N ALA A 294 -30.76 10.49 6.15
CA ALA A 294 -31.28 11.80 6.53
C ALA A 294 -30.33 12.94 6.14
N MET A 295 -30.89 14.09 5.85
CA MET A 295 -30.17 15.35 5.65
C MET A 295 -30.18 16.18 6.93
N PRO A 296 -29.09 16.86 7.26
CA PRO A 296 -29.11 17.84 8.34
C PRO A 296 -30.20 18.89 8.07
N GLU A 297 -30.95 19.28 9.11
CA GLU A 297 -32.11 20.16 8.98
C GLU A 297 -31.77 21.45 8.20
N ARG A 298 -30.61 22.07 8.47
CA ARG A 298 -30.15 23.29 7.82
C ARG A 298 -29.67 23.10 6.36
N GLU A 299 -29.57 21.88 5.88
CA GLU A 299 -29.07 21.52 4.55
C GLU A 299 -30.17 20.93 3.66
N LYS A 300 -31.43 20.97 4.10
CA LYS A 300 -32.56 20.55 3.27
C LYS A 300 -32.68 21.38 2.01
N LEU A 301 -33.12 20.76 0.91
CA LEU A 301 -33.14 21.39 -0.42
C LEU A 301 -33.93 22.70 -0.46
N HIS A 302 -35.08 22.76 0.19
CA HIS A 302 -35.88 24.00 0.24
C HIS A 302 -35.15 25.17 0.93
N LEU A 303 -34.27 24.89 1.90
CA LEU A 303 -33.47 25.93 2.56
C LEU A 303 -32.31 26.38 1.65
N LEU A 304 -31.63 25.45 0.99
CA LEU A 304 -30.55 25.73 0.05
C LEU A 304 -31.07 26.44 -1.21
N ALA A 305 -32.29 26.15 -1.63
CA ALA A 305 -32.95 26.74 -2.79
C ALA A 305 -33.15 28.26 -2.66
N ARG A 306 -33.17 28.83 -1.45
CA ARG A 306 -33.32 30.27 -1.21
C ARG A 306 -32.27 31.12 -1.91
N SER A 307 -31.06 30.55 -2.12
CA SER A 307 -29.97 31.26 -2.80
C SER A 307 -30.18 31.40 -4.34
N GLN A 308 -31.06 30.55 -4.92
CA GLN A 308 -31.24 30.41 -6.36
C GLN A 308 -29.93 30.21 -7.13
N SER A 309 -28.95 29.63 -6.49
CA SER A 309 -27.63 29.34 -7.05
C SER A 309 -27.66 28.13 -8.01
N THR A 310 -26.62 27.92 -8.80
CA THR A 310 -26.47 26.67 -9.54
C THR A 310 -26.39 25.52 -8.57
N MET A 311 -27.26 24.52 -8.70
CA MET A 311 -27.33 23.37 -7.78
C MET A 311 -27.06 22.07 -8.53
N CYS A 312 -26.12 21.26 -8.02
CA CYS A 312 -25.80 19.92 -8.50
C CYS A 312 -26.28 18.92 -7.46
N ILE A 313 -27.34 18.18 -7.77
CA ILE A 313 -28.02 17.28 -6.83
C ILE A 313 -27.65 15.84 -7.16
N PHE A 314 -26.92 15.20 -6.25
CA PHE A 314 -26.45 13.83 -6.38
C PHE A 314 -27.43 12.82 -5.79
N LEU A 315 -27.33 11.55 -6.23
CA LEU A 315 -28.01 10.40 -5.62
C LEU A 315 -29.54 10.55 -5.45
N SER A 316 -30.19 11.38 -6.26
CA SER A 316 -31.58 11.80 -6.04
C SER A 316 -32.53 11.46 -7.19
N ALA A 317 -32.09 10.70 -8.20
CA ALA A 317 -32.92 10.34 -9.34
C ALA A 317 -34.18 9.52 -8.97
N GLY A 318 -34.14 8.76 -7.87
CA GLY A 318 -35.29 8.00 -7.39
C GLY A 318 -36.33 8.79 -6.59
N ILE A 319 -36.07 10.09 -6.34
CA ILE A 319 -36.92 10.98 -5.53
C ILE A 319 -37.13 12.33 -6.24
N VAL A 320 -37.17 12.30 -7.55
CA VAL A 320 -37.18 13.52 -8.38
C VAL A 320 -38.40 14.41 -8.10
N GLU A 321 -39.54 13.82 -7.82
CA GLU A 321 -40.78 14.56 -7.52
C GLU A 321 -40.67 15.35 -6.22
N ASP A 322 -40.09 14.75 -5.19
CA ASP A 322 -39.85 15.42 -3.92
C ASP A 322 -38.79 16.52 -4.04
N VAL A 323 -37.72 16.26 -4.80
CA VAL A 323 -36.70 17.27 -5.14
C VAL A 323 -37.34 18.46 -5.84
N GLN A 324 -38.18 18.21 -6.84
CA GLN A 324 -38.88 19.27 -7.58
C GLN A 324 -39.77 20.10 -6.64
N ALA A 325 -40.56 19.46 -5.78
CA ALA A 325 -41.44 20.16 -4.87
C ALA A 325 -40.66 21.11 -3.94
N GLN A 326 -39.57 20.65 -3.36
CA GLN A 326 -38.72 21.46 -2.49
C GLN A 326 -38.02 22.61 -3.23
N LEU A 327 -37.58 22.41 -4.46
CA LEU A 327 -36.91 23.46 -5.26
C LEU A 327 -37.91 24.55 -5.67
N LEU A 328 -39.14 24.20 -6.06
CA LEU A 328 -40.19 25.13 -6.46
C LEU A 328 -40.63 26.09 -5.36
N GLU A 329 -40.28 25.85 -4.10
CA GLU A 329 -40.52 26.84 -3.05
C GLU A 329 -39.75 28.15 -3.27
N HIS A 330 -38.64 28.13 -4.02
CA HIS A 330 -37.80 29.30 -4.20
C HIS A 330 -37.28 29.51 -5.63
N TYR A 331 -37.07 28.43 -6.42
CA TYR A 331 -36.69 28.59 -7.83
C TYR A 331 -37.92 28.92 -8.71
N PRO A 332 -37.77 29.79 -9.69
CA PRO A 332 -38.80 29.98 -10.71
C PRO A 332 -39.12 28.67 -11.45
N PRO A 333 -40.39 28.41 -11.80
CA PRO A 333 -40.79 27.21 -12.53
C PRO A 333 -40.06 27.02 -13.89
N GLU A 334 -39.60 28.10 -14.48
CA GLU A 334 -38.87 28.11 -15.76
C GLU A 334 -37.38 27.84 -15.62
N THR A 335 -36.88 27.56 -14.39
CA THR A 335 -35.48 27.28 -14.16
C THR A 335 -35.07 26.02 -14.92
N PRO A 336 -34.06 26.08 -15.82
CA PRO A 336 -33.60 24.92 -16.58
C PRO A 336 -33.05 23.83 -15.66
N VAL A 337 -33.46 22.58 -15.91
CA VAL A 337 -32.99 21.39 -15.17
C VAL A 337 -32.50 20.37 -16.20
N ALA A 338 -31.36 19.73 -15.91
CA ALA A 338 -30.85 18.60 -16.67
C ALA A 338 -30.70 17.39 -15.74
N ALA A 339 -31.28 16.27 -16.14
CA ALA A 339 -31.11 14.99 -15.46
C ALA A 339 -30.09 14.17 -16.24
N CYS A 340 -28.95 13.88 -15.59
CA CYS A 340 -27.83 13.20 -16.22
C CYS A 340 -27.66 11.80 -15.64
N TYR A 341 -27.53 10.80 -16.50
CA TYR A 341 -27.34 9.40 -16.15
C TYR A 341 -26.16 8.81 -16.90
N HIS A 342 -25.29 8.10 -16.22
CA HIS A 342 -24.11 7.41 -16.77
C HIS A 342 -23.29 8.29 -17.72
N LEU A 343 -23.00 9.52 -17.28
CA LEU A 343 -22.20 10.45 -18.09
C LEU A 343 -20.87 9.85 -18.47
N THR A 344 -20.49 10.05 -19.74
CA THR A 344 -19.27 9.49 -20.37
C THR A 344 -19.23 7.97 -20.53
N TRP A 345 -20.30 7.27 -20.13
CA TRP A 345 -20.49 5.84 -20.44
C TRP A 345 -21.17 5.67 -21.80
N PRO A 346 -21.04 4.48 -22.45
CA PRO A 346 -21.69 4.21 -23.75
C PRO A 346 -23.22 4.35 -23.73
N ASP A 347 -23.86 4.20 -22.58
CA ASP A 347 -25.29 4.28 -22.36
C ASP A 347 -25.73 5.57 -21.67
N GLN A 348 -24.91 6.64 -21.74
CA GLN A 348 -25.24 7.92 -21.14
C GLN A 348 -26.56 8.49 -21.66
N ARG A 349 -27.27 9.20 -20.78
CA ARG A 349 -28.52 9.91 -21.08
C ARG A 349 -28.54 11.28 -20.40
N ILE A 350 -29.08 12.26 -21.09
CA ILE A 350 -29.33 13.61 -20.57
C ILE A 350 -30.73 14.01 -20.95
#